data_705359fde20fa87421d0770f60c4de84
#
_entry.id   705359fde20fa87421d0770f60c4de84
#
_cell.length_a   1.000
_cell.length_b   1.000
_cell.length_c   1.000
_cell.angle_alpha   90.00
_cell.angle_beta   90.00
_cell.angle_gamma   90.00
#
_symmetry.space_group_name_H-M   'P 1'
#
loop_
_entity.id
_entity.type
_entity.pdbx_description
1 polymer ?
#
loop_
_entity_poly.entity_id
_entity_poly.type
_entity_poly.pdbx_seq_one_letter_code
_entity_poly.pdbx_strand_id
1 'polypeptide(L)'
;MKINLLLLTLLVALVAANLGVSDNPNRRNWEAMPEMVRTVAYKSFSANPNFTDGKTLQLPPEGSIARPPAHEFTRPGAAVYQIYCQPCHGGAGKGDGPVAMRGFPPPPSLLADHAVHLADDQMFEIVTRGQKNMPSYAVQVPAQDRRAAVSHIRSLQGGAGQ
;
A
#
# COMPACT_ATOMS: atom_id res chain seq x y z
N MET A 1 -8.23 -25.46 -54.19
CA MET A 1 -8.12 -26.43 -53.08
C MET A 1 -6.78 -26.33 -52.33
N LYS A 2 -5.62 -26.44 -53.01
CA LYS A 2 -4.30 -26.47 -52.35
C LYS A 2 -4.00 -25.20 -51.52
N ILE A 3 -4.35 -24.00 -52.02
CA ILE A 3 -4.09 -22.74 -51.34
C ILE A 3 -4.94 -22.57 -50.06
N ASN A 4 -6.19 -23.06 -50.08
CA ASN A 4 -7.04 -23.00 -48.89
C ASN A 4 -6.56 -23.97 -47.80
N LEU A 5 -6.03 -25.12 -48.20
CA LEU A 5 -5.41 -26.06 -47.26
C LEU A 5 -4.16 -25.46 -46.62
N LEU A 6 -3.35 -24.76 -47.40
CA LEU A 6 -2.13 -24.09 -46.92
C LEU A 6 -2.45 -22.93 -45.95
N LEU A 7 -3.47 -22.14 -46.24
CA LEU A 7 -3.96 -21.09 -45.37
C LEU A 7 -4.55 -21.64 -44.07
N LEU A 8 -5.26 -22.76 -44.15
CA LEU A 8 -5.82 -23.42 -42.96
C LEU A 8 -4.71 -23.97 -42.05
N THR A 9 -3.69 -24.61 -42.64
CA THR A 9 -2.56 -25.12 -41.85
C THR A 9 -1.76 -23.98 -41.19
N LEU A 10 -1.57 -22.87 -41.90
CA LEU A 10 -0.92 -21.69 -41.34
C LEU A 10 -1.73 -21.08 -40.19
N LEU A 11 -3.05 -20.97 -40.36
CA LEU A 11 -3.93 -20.46 -39.32
C LEU A 11 -3.88 -21.36 -38.07
N VAL A 12 -3.96 -22.68 -38.24
CA VAL A 12 -3.88 -23.64 -37.12
C VAL A 12 -2.52 -23.54 -36.42
N ALA A 13 -1.44 -23.40 -37.18
CA ALA A 13 -0.10 -23.23 -36.61
C ALA A 13 0.03 -21.94 -35.81
N LEU A 14 -0.53 -20.82 -36.30
CA LEU A 14 -0.55 -19.53 -35.58
C LEU A 14 -1.39 -19.60 -34.32
N VAL A 15 -2.56 -20.24 -34.37
CA VAL A 15 -3.41 -20.44 -33.18
C VAL A 15 -2.71 -21.32 -32.15
N ALA A 16 -2.08 -22.40 -32.56
CA ALA A 16 -1.33 -23.28 -31.68
C ALA A 16 -0.11 -22.57 -31.04
N ALA A 17 0.60 -21.76 -31.83
CA ALA A 17 1.69 -20.93 -31.31
C ALA A 17 1.18 -19.90 -30.28
N ASN A 18 0.04 -19.25 -30.54
CA ASN A 18 -0.57 -18.30 -29.62
C ASN A 18 -1.04 -18.97 -28.32
N LEU A 19 -1.65 -20.16 -28.43
CA LEU A 19 -2.06 -20.94 -27.24
C LEU A 19 -0.86 -21.51 -26.46
N GLY A 20 0.26 -21.74 -27.13
CA GLY A 20 1.52 -22.18 -26.49
C GLY A 20 2.28 -21.08 -25.75
N VAL A 21 2.03 -19.81 -26.12
CA VAL A 21 2.48 -18.64 -25.37
C VAL A 21 1.50 -18.43 -24.21
N SER A 22 1.67 -19.24 -23.17
CA SER A 22 0.81 -19.20 -21.99
C SER A 22 1.03 -17.88 -21.22
N ASP A 23 -0.01 -17.08 -21.05
CA ASP A 23 -0.07 -15.93 -20.16
C ASP A 23 -0.07 -16.39 -18.69
N ASN A 24 1.02 -16.94 -18.24
CA ASN A 24 1.20 -17.25 -16.84
C ASN A 24 1.74 -16.00 -16.12
N PRO A 25 0.95 -15.34 -15.27
CA PRO A 25 1.37 -14.11 -14.59
C PRO A 25 2.59 -14.31 -13.67
N ASN A 26 2.90 -15.55 -13.31
CA ASN A 26 4.07 -15.91 -12.50
C ASN A 26 5.31 -16.28 -13.32
N ARG A 27 5.23 -16.28 -14.64
CA ARG A 27 6.35 -16.51 -15.55
C ARG A 27 6.63 -15.26 -16.36
N ARG A 28 7.91 -14.95 -16.53
CA ARG A 28 8.31 -13.91 -17.49
C ARG A 28 7.91 -14.36 -18.89
N ASN A 29 7.12 -13.55 -19.57
CA ASN A 29 6.84 -13.73 -20.99
C ASN A 29 8.11 -13.53 -21.81
N TRP A 30 8.15 -14.14 -22.98
CA TRP A 30 9.24 -13.93 -23.93
C TRP A 30 9.19 -12.49 -24.47
N GLU A 31 10.27 -11.75 -24.28
CA GLU A 31 10.41 -10.37 -24.70
C GLU A 31 11.18 -10.33 -26.02
N ALA A 32 10.51 -9.96 -27.12
CA ALA A 32 11.12 -9.89 -28.45
C ALA A 32 12.14 -8.74 -28.57
N MET A 33 11.91 -7.63 -27.84
CA MET A 33 12.80 -6.46 -27.78
C MET A 33 12.88 -5.98 -26.32
N PRO A 34 13.82 -6.52 -25.53
CA PRO A 34 13.93 -6.18 -24.10
C PRO A 34 14.56 -4.82 -23.83
N GLU A 35 14.61 -3.92 -24.80
CA GLU A 35 15.19 -2.60 -24.66
C GLU A 35 14.49 -1.82 -23.54
N MET A 36 15.27 -1.23 -22.64
CA MET A 36 14.80 -0.43 -21.49
C MET A 36 13.99 -1.20 -20.43
N VAL A 37 13.63 -2.43 -20.63
CA VAL A 37 12.96 -3.27 -19.63
C VAL A 37 13.91 -3.64 -18.49
N ARG A 38 15.20 -3.73 -18.79
CA ARG A 38 16.26 -4.04 -17.81
C ARG A 38 17.23 -2.88 -17.71
N THR A 39 17.35 -2.37 -16.50
CA THR A 39 18.42 -1.41 -16.19
C THR A 39 19.70 -2.14 -15.81
N VAL A 40 20.85 -1.57 -16.20
CA VAL A 40 22.16 -2.00 -15.70
C VAL A 40 22.44 -1.50 -14.28
N ALA A 41 21.61 -0.55 -13.80
CA ALA A 41 21.74 -0.03 -12.45
C ALA A 41 21.27 -1.07 -11.41
N TYR A 42 22.01 -1.18 -10.33
CA TYR A 42 21.62 -2.02 -9.20
C TYR A 42 20.37 -1.47 -8.52
N LYS A 43 19.43 -2.34 -8.23
CA LYS A 43 18.24 -2.01 -7.44
C LYS A 43 18.51 -2.32 -5.96
N SER A 44 17.81 -1.66 -5.05
CA SER A 44 18.04 -1.75 -3.59
C SER A 44 18.14 -3.18 -3.05
N PHE A 45 17.39 -4.12 -3.62
CA PHE A 45 17.38 -5.52 -3.17
C PHE A 45 18.08 -6.48 -4.13
N SER A 46 18.84 -5.97 -5.14
CA SER A 46 19.61 -6.83 -6.03
C SER A 46 20.95 -7.19 -5.38
N ALA A 47 21.49 -8.35 -5.76
CA ALA A 47 22.83 -8.72 -5.41
C ALA A 47 23.83 -7.75 -6.06
N ASN A 48 24.88 -7.37 -5.34
CA ASN A 48 25.91 -6.45 -5.81
C ASN A 48 27.31 -6.98 -5.43
N PRO A 49 28.09 -7.45 -6.42
CA PRO A 49 29.42 -7.99 -6.17
C PRO A 49 30.45 -6.95 -5.74
N ASN A 50 30.14 -5.65 -5.84
CA ASN A 50 31.05 -4.58 -5.44
C ASN A 50 31.14 -4.40 -3.92
N PHE A 51 30.22 -4.99 -3.16
CA PHE A 51 30.23 -4.95 -1.70
C PHE A 51 30.56 -6.33 -1.12
N THR A 52 31.27 -6.34 -0.01
CA THR A 52 31.70 -7.58 0.65
C THR A 52 30.56 -8.44 1.16
N ASP A 53 29.43 -7.80 1.52
CA ASP A 53 28.19 -8.48 1.95
C ASP A 53 27.28 -8.87 0.77
N GLY A 54 27.65 -8.55 -0.45
CA GLY A 54 26.91 -8.86 -1.66
C GLY A 54 25.58 -8.11 -1.81
N LYS A 55 25.29 -7.10 -1.00
CA LYS A 55 24.02 -6.38 -0.98
C LYS A 55 24.16 -4.98 -1.58
N THR A 56 23.19 -4.59 -2.39
CA THR A 56 23.11 -3.21 -2.90
C THR A 56 22.67 -2.23 -1.82
N LEU A 57 21.70 -2.64 -0.99
CA LEU A 57 21.22 -1.82 0.13
C LEU A 57 22.23 -1.91 1.28
N GLN A 58 22.97 -0.84 1.48
CA GLN A 58 23.96 -0.70 2.53
C GLN A 58 23.37 0.05 3.72
N LEU A 59 23.80 -0.31 4.92
CA LEU A 59 23.53 0.49 6.11
C LEU A 59 24.33 1.80 6.04
N PRO A 60 23.77 2.90 6.55
CA PRO A 60 24.55 4.14 6.66
C PRO A 60 25.82 3.90 7.48
N PRO A 61 26.94 4.56 7.15
CA PRO A 61 28.15 4.51 7.96
C PRO A 61 27.86 4.89 9.41
N GLU A 62 28.61 4.30 10.34
CA GLU A 62 28.50 4.63 11.76
C GLU A 62 28.75 6.14 11.98
N GLY A 63 27.93 6.79 12.79
CA GLY A 63 27.97 8.23 13.02
C GLY A 63 27.21 9.06 11.97
N SER A 64 26.58 8.43 10.97
CA SER A 64 25.73 9.15 10.02
C SER A 64 24.51 9.73 10.72
N ILE A 65 24.28 11.04 10.51
CA ILE A 65 23.05 11.70 10.96
C ILE A 65 22.07 11.70 9.81
N ALA A 66 20.95 11.01 9.97
CA ALA A 66 19.89 11.03 8.98
C ALA A 66 19.40 12.47 8.76
N ARG A 67 19.30 12.89 7.48
CA ARG A 67 18.63 14.14 7.18
C ARG A 67 17.17 13.99 7.66
N PRO A 68 16.66 14.90 8.50
CA PRO A 68 15.24 14.92 8.81
C PRO A 68 14.47 14.98 7.48
N PRO A 69 13.32 14.31 7.36
CA PRO A 69 12.50 14.39 6.15
C PRO A 69 12.31 15.87 5.81
N ALA A 70 12.56 16.24 4.57
CA ALA A 70 12.62 17.64 4.11
C ALA A 70 11.32 18.43 4.35
N HIS A 71 10.26 17.74 4.73
CA HIS A 71 8.95 18.28 5.03
C HIS A 71 8.36 17.56 6.23
N GLU A 72 8.54 18.16 7.38
CA GLU A 72 7.66 17.96 8.51
C GLU A 72 6.34 18.72 8.23
N PHE A 73 5.73 18.46 7.05
CA PHE A 73 4.38 18.94 6.80
C PHE A 73 3.44 18.12 7.66
N THR A 74 3.05 18.71 8.77
CA THR A 74 1.89 18.23 9.51
C THR A 74 0.67 18.42 8.62
N ARG A 75 0.12 17.36 8.12
CA ARG A 75 -1.12 17.41 7.35
C ARG A 75 -2.27 17.74 8.28
N PRO A 76 -3.29 18.51 7.82
CA PRO A 76 -4.51 18.65 8.58
C PRO A 76 -5.09 17.30 8.97
N GLY A 77 -5.51 17.12 10.20
CA GLY A 77 -6.02 15.84 10.71
C GLY A 77 -7.15 15.25 9.86
N ALA A 78 -8.02 16.10 9.32
CA ALA A 78 -9.05 15.70 8.38
C ALA A 78 -8.48 15.07 7.09
N ALA A 79 -7.40 15.62 6.54
CA ALA A 79 -6.76 15.08 5.34
C ALA A 79 -6.09 13.72 5.64
N VAL A 80 -5.43 13.59 6.78
CA VAL A 80 -4.85 12.31 7.22
C VAL A 80 -5.94 11.27 7.41
N TYR A 81 -7.01 11.63 8.08
CA TYR A 81 -8.17 10.76 8.29
C TYR A 81 -8.77 10.29 6.96
N GLN A 82 -8.99 11.20 6.04
CA GLN A 82 -9.56 10.91 4.72
C GLN A 82 -8.72 9.89 3.94
N ILE A 83 -7.40 10.01 4.00
CA ILE A 83 -6.48 9.15 3.23
C ILE A 83 -6.33 7.77 3.87
N TYR A 84 -6.12 7.72 5.20
CA TYR A 84 -5.69 6.50 5.87
C TYR A 84 -6.76 5.80 6.71
N CYS A 85 -7.74 6.53 7.21
CA CYS A 85 -8.73 6.02 8.17
C CYS A 85 -10.11 5.80 7.52
N GLN A 86 -10.56 6.77 6.73
CA GLN A 86 -11.87 6.78 6.09
C GLN A 86 -12.14 5.55 5.21
N PRO A 87 -11.18 4.96 4.49
CA PRO A 87 -11.45 3.76 3.68
C PRO A 87 -12.06 2.59 4.47
N CYS A 88 -11.73 2.47 5.75
CA CYS A 88 -12.30 1.46 6.64
C CYS A 88 -13.37 2.04 7.58
N HIS A 89 -13.09 3.19 8.22
CA HIS A 89 -13.96 3.76 9.26
C HIS A 89 -15.12 4.59 8.73
N GLY A 90 -15.13 4.93 7.44
CA GLY A 90 -16.14 5.81 6.84
C GLY A 90 -15.91 7.30 7.12
N GLY A 91 -16.55 8.18 6.36
CA GLY A 91 -16.38 9.63 6.49
C GLY A 91 -16.84 10.20 7.83
N ALA A 92 -17.86 9.57 8.43
CA ALA A 92 -18.40 9.94 9.74
C ALA A 92 -17.88 9.05 10.89
N GLY A 93 -16.94 8.15 10.64
CA GLY A 93 -16.39 7.26 11.68
C GLY A 93 -17.30 6.12 12.10
N LYS A 94 -18.32 5.78 11.32
CA LYS A 94 -19.33 4.75 11.67
C LYS A 94 -18.89 3.32 11.38
N GLY A 95 -17.73 3.09 10.74
CA GLY A 95 -17.27 1.77 10.35
C GLY A 95 -17.83 1.31 8.99
N ASP A 96 -18.43 2.20 8.25
CA ASP A 96 -19.11 1.98 6.96
C ASP A 96 -18.26 2.38 5.74
N GLY A 97 -16.95 2.32 5.88
CA GLY A 97 -16.04 2.65 4.79
C GLY A 97 -16.11 1.66 3.62
N PRO A 98 -15.68 2.07 2.41
CA PRO A 98 -15.78 1.23 1.20
C PRO A 98 -15.04 -0.10 1.29
N VAL A 99 -14.04 -0.24 2.16
CA VAL A 99 -13.32 -1.49 2.39
C VAL A 99 -14.21 -2.49 3.15
N ALA A 100 -14.95 -2.01 4.17
CA ALA A 100 -15.92 -2.81 4.89
C ALA A 100 -17.09 -3.25 3.98
N MET A 101 -17.53 -2.37 3.11
CA MET A 101 -18.59 -2.66 2.12
C MET A 101 -18.18 -3.74 1.10
N ARG A 102 -16.89 -4.01 0.94
CA ARG A 102 -16.35 -5.04 0.02
C ARG A 102 -15.96 -6.34 0.70
N GLY A 103 -16.47 -6.58 1.92
CA GLY A 103 -16.32 -7.86 2.62
C GLY A 103 -15.18 -7.93 3.63
N PHE A 104 -14.44 -6.85 3.85
CA PHE A 104 -13.53 -6.78 4.99
C PHE A 104 -14.35 -6.60 6.28
N PRO A 105 -13.99 -7.26 7.40
CA PRO A 105 -14.71 -7.09 8.66
C PRO A 105 -14.82 -5.61 9.04
N PRO A 106 -16.04 -5.07 9.23
CA PRO A 106 -16.23 -3.67 9.54
C PRO A 106 -15.58 -3.33 10.89
N PRO A 107 -14.80 -2.24 10.95
CA PRO A 107 -14.27 -1.77 12.22
C PRO A 107 -15.40 -1.25 13.11
N PRO A 108 -15.23 -1.30 14.43
CA PRO A 108 -16.21 -0.69 15.34
C PRO A 108 -16.33 0.82 15.08
N SER A 109 -17.50 1.35 15.33
CA SER A 109 -17.73 2.79 15.19
C SER A 109 -16.85 3.59 16.13
N LEU A 110 -16.22 4.64 15.61
CA LEU A 110 -15.44 5.59 16.40
C LEU A 110 -16.34 6.48 17.28
N LEU A 111 -17.65 6.46 17.05
CA LEU A 111 -18.65 7.20 17.84
C LEU A 111 -19.26 6.34 18.96
N ALA A 112 -18.90 5.06 19.05
CA ALA A 112 -19.40 4.19 20.10
C ALA A 112 -18.73 4.49 21.46
N ASP A 113 -19.43 4.22 22.55
CA ASP A 113 -18.99 4.53 23.92
C ASP A 113 -17.56 4.08 24.22
N HIS A 114 -17.21 2.87 23.81
CA HIS A 114 -15.85 2.34 24.03
C HIS A 114 -14.77 3.15 23.31
N ALA A 115 -15.07 3.78 22.17
CA ALA A 115 -14.13 4.60 21.43
C ALA A 115 -14.09 6.05 21.97
N VAL A 116 -15.23 6.57 22.38
CA VAL A 116 -15.34 7.92 22.96
C VAL A 116 -14.58 8.01 24.29
N HIS A 117 -14.61 6.95 25.09
CA HIS A 117 -13.93 6.91 26.40
C HIS A 117 -12.44 6.57 26.35
N LEU A 118 -11.88 6.20 25.18
CA LEU A 118 -10.45 6.03 25.03
C LEU A 118 -9.72 7.38 25.22
N ALA A 119 -8.62 7.38 25.95
CA ALA A 119 -7.75 8.55 25.98
C ALA A 119 -7.05 8.77 24.62
N ASP A 120 -6.65 10.01 24.31
CA ASP A 120 -5.96 10.35 23.05
C ASP A 120 -4.68 9.54 22.85
N ASP A 121 -3.91 9.33 23.91
CA ASP A 121 -2.70 8.53 23.85
C ASP A 121 -3.01 7.03 23.58
N GLN A 122 -4.12 6.51 24.07
CA GLN A 122 -4.56 5.16 23.76
C GLN A 122 -4.97 5.03 22.28
N MET A 123 -5.70 6.01 21.76
CA MET A 123 -6.01 6.06 20.32
C MET A 123 -4.73 6.15 19.48
N PHE A 124 -3.80 7.00 19.88
CA PHE A 124 -2.50 7.15 19.21
C PHE A 124 -1.72 5.84 19.21
N GLU A 125 -1.68 5.10 20.31
CA GLU A 125 -1.05 3.77 20.38
C GLU A 125 -1.73 2.74 19.48
N ILE A 126 -3.06 2.74 19.44
CA ILE A 126 -3.82 1.85 18.54
C ILE A 126 -3.47 2.13 17.08
N VAL A 127 -3.44 3.40 16.67
CA VAL A 127 -3.06 3.79 15.31
C VAL A 127 -1.59 3.43 15.03
N THR A 128 -0.73 3.58 16.03
CA THR A 128 0.71 3.31 15.90
C THR A 128 1.01 1.84 15.76
N ARG A 129 0.46 0.99 16.64
CA ARG A 129 0.78 -0.44 16.71
C ARG A 129 -0.18 -1.31 15.94
N GLY A 130 -1.36 -0.80 15.63
CA GLY A 130 -2.47 -1.59 15.12
C GLY A 130 -3.21 -2.33 16.24
N GLN A 131 -4.39 -2.84 15.93
CA GLN A 131 -5.18 -3.64 16.86
C GLN A 131 -6.06 -4.62 16.09
N LYS A 132 -5.97 -5.92 16.37
CA LYS A 132 -6.72 -6.99 15.68
C LYS A 132 -6.53 -6.89 14.16
N ASN A 133 -7.59 -6.58 13.41
CA ASN A 133 -7.57 -6.43 11.95
C ASN A 133 -7.06 -5.05 11.48
N MET A 134 -6.90 -4.09 12.37
CA MET A 134 -6.34 -2.78 12.04
C MET A 134 -4.81 -2.87 11.97
N PRO A 135 -4.19 -2.58 10.81
CA PRO A 135 -2.74 -2.61 10.69
C PRO A 135 -2.07 -1.45 11.45
N SER A 136 -0.78 -1.58 11.70
CA SER A 136 0.07 -0.50 12.19
C SER A 136 0.28 0.58 11.12
N TYR A 137 0.18 1.83 11.50
CA TYR A 137 0.45 2.98 10.64
C TYR A 137 1.76 3.71 11.01
N ALA A 138 2.59 3.13 11.86
CA ALA A 138 3.83 3.75 12.32
C ALA A 138 4.79 4.13 11.17
N VAL A 139 4.83 3.34 10.11
CA VAL A 139 5.74 3.54 8.97
C VAL A 139 5.16 4.51 7.94
N GLN A 140 3.85 4.43 7.67
CA GLN A 140 3.19 5.17 6.60
C GLN A 140 2.79 6.59 7.00
N VAL A 141 2.51 6.80 8.30
CA VAL A 141 1.98 8.05 8.83
C VAL A 141 2.92 8.59 9.92
N PRO A 142 3.54 9.76 9.74
CA PRO A 142 4.36 10.39 10.75
C PRO A 142 3.64 10.56 12.09
N ALA A 143 4.37 10.58 13.20
CA ALA A 143 3.78 10.66 14.53
C ALA A 143 2.88 11.90 14.72
N GLN A 144 3.28 13.04 14.16
CA GLN A 144 2.50 14.27 14.21
C GLN A 144 1.19 14.15 13.45
N ASP A 145 1.20 13.54 12.26
CA ASP A 145 0.01 13.29 11.44
C ASP A 145 -0.94 12.32 12.14
N ARG A 146 -0.39 11.29 12.85
CA ARG A 146 -1.23 10.38 13.66
C ARG A 146 -1.94 11.13 14.80
N ARG A 147 -1.24 12.05 15.49
CA ARG A 147 -1.86 12.89 16.51
C ARG A 147 -2.91 13.83 15.92
N ALA A 148 -2.64 14.42 14.76
CA ALA A 148 -3.62 15.25 14.05
C ALA A 148 -4.87 14.45 13.64
N ALA A 149 -4.71 13.19 13.21
CA ALA A 149 -5.83 12.30 12.92
C ALA A 149 -6.67 11.99 14.17
N VAL A 150 -6.03 11.73 15.33
CA VAL A 150 -6.73 11.54 16.62
C VAL A 150 -7.53 12.79 16.99
N SER A 151 -6.95 13.97 16.83
CA SER A 151 -7.67 15.25 17.07
C SER A 151 -8.89 15.40 16.15
N HIS A 152 -8.77 14.99 14.87
CA HIS A 152 -9.91 14.99 13.96
C HIS A 152 -10.99 13.98 14.37
N ILE A 153 -10.61 12.79 14.85
CA ILE A 153 -11.59 11.81 15.39
C ILE A 153 -12.36 12.43 16.56
N ARG A 154 -11.68 13.19 17.45
CA ARG A 154 -12.38 13.90 18.52
C ARG A 154 -13.39 14.91 18.01
N SER A 155 -13.06 15.63 16.92
CA SER A 155 -14.05 16.54 16.32
C SER A 155 -15.27 15.82 15.75
N LEU A 156 -15.10 14.61 15.20
CA LEU A 156 -16.22 13.78 14.77
C LEU A 156 -17.08 13.33 15.95
N GLN A 157 -16.45 12.96 17.07
CA GLN A 157 -17.15 12.56 18.29
C GLN A 157 -17.93 13.72 18.94
N GLY A 158 -17.36 14.93 18.95
CA GLY A 158 -18.03 16.13 19.47
C GLY A 158 -19.16 16.64 18.59
N GLY A 159 -19.11 16.44 17.28
CA GLY A 159 -20.16 16.82 16.34
C GLY A 159 -21.37 15.87 16.30
N ALA A 160 -21.24 14.66 16.86
CA ALA A 160 -22.33 13.68 16.92
C ALA A 160 -23.33 13.92 18.07
N GLY A 161 -23.05 14.90 18.95
CA GLY A 161 -23.87 15.24 20.12
C GLY A 161 -24.69 16.53 19.97
N GLN A 162 -24.83 17.09 18.75
CA GLN A 162 -25.70 18.25 18.48
C GLN A 162 -26.86 17.89 17.59
#